data_9812a6c233334b51546f9df250379583
#
_entry.id   9812a6c233334b51546f9df250379583
#
_cell.length_a   1.000
_cell.length_b   1.000
_cell.length_c   1.000
_cell.angle_alpha   90.00
_cell.angle_beta   90.00
_cell.angle_gamma   90.00
#
_symmetry.space_group_name_H-M   'P 1'
#
loop_
_entity.id
_entity.type
_entity.pdbx_description
1 polymer ?
#
loop_
_entity_poly.entity_id
_entity_poly.type
_entity_poly.pdbx_seq_one_letter_code
_entity_poly.pdbx_strand_id
1 'polypeptide(L)'
;MVLYKFSDDSEISNAPLSTNLLGKLQKDILTGKLKPGQKLTEQNLCKTYGVSRTPVREALRQLETDGLVENILNRGAFVVGMTE
;
A
#
# COMPACT_ATOMS: atom_id res chain seq x y z
N MET A 1 -6.68 15.67 22.78
CA MET A 1 -6.25 15.39 22.23
C MET A 1 -5.52 15.29 21.90
N VAL A 2 -5.89 15.25 22.39
CA VAL A 2 -5.31 14.94 21.70
C VAL A 2 -4.65 14.63 21.54
N LEU A 3 -5.03 14.49 22.00
CA LEU A 3 -4.55 14.11 21.43
C LEU A 3 -3.91 13.82 21.09
N TYR A 4 -4.09 13.69 21.45
CA TYR A 4 -3.58 13.17 20.66
C TYR A 4 -2.98 13.11 20.20
N LYS A 5 -3.26 13.32 20.53
CA LYS A 5 -2.85 13.15 19.82
C LYS A 5 -2.14 13.09 19.29
N PHE A 6 -2.25 13.10 19.53
CA PHE A 6 -1.73 12.79 18.63
C PHE A 6 -1.12 12.91 18.16
N SER A 7 -1.38 13.26 18.41
CA SER A 7 -0.96 13.24 17.60
C SER A 7 -0.33 13.37 17.12
N ASP A 8 -0.54 13.54 17.22
CA ASP A 8 -0.15 13.53 16.37
C ASP A 8 0.33 13.82 15.82
N ASP A 9 0.07 14.01 15.97
CA ASP A 9 0.27 14.17 15.09
C ASP A 9 0.55 14.44 14.41
N SER A 10 0.30 14.64 14.45
CA SER A 10 0.32 14.75 13.58
C SER A 10 0.27 15.11 13.01
N GLU A 11 -0.15 15.41 12.86
CA GLU A 11 -0.36 15.60 12.14
C GLU A 11 -0.39 15.99 11.57
N ILE A 12 -0.75 16.45 11.62
CA ILE A 12 -0.76 16.86 10.92
C ILE A 12 -1.02 17.09 9.83
N SER A 13 -1.56 17.70 9.65
CA SER A 13 -2.11 18.07 8.49
C SER A 13 -1.96 17.28 7.37
N ASN A 14 -1.58 16.89 7.04
CA ASN A 14 -1.20 16.12 5.92
C ASN A 14 -2.01 14.88 5.80
N ALA A 15 -2.15 14.38 4.63
CA ALA A 15 -2.75 13.10 4.40
C ALA A 15 -1.97 12.04 5.16
N PRO A 16 -2.64 11.02 5.68
CA PRO A 16 -1.94 9.93 6.32
C PRO A 16 -0.93 9.30 5.38
N LEU A 17 0.16 8.82 5.94
CA LEU A 17 1.21 8.20 5.16
C LEU A 17 0.68 7.03 4.35
N SER A 18 -0.24 6.25 4.92
CA SER A 18 -0.83 5.14 4.20
C SER A 18 -1.60 5.60 2.96
N THR A 19 -2.26 6.75 3.05
CA THR A 19 -3.00 7.29 1.90
C THR A 19 -2.05 7.72 0.80
N ASN A 20 -0.96 8.37 1.15
CA ASN A 20 0.03 8.78 0.16
C ASN A 20 0.68 7.57 -0.50
N LEU A 21 1.00 6.58 0.29
CA LEU A 21 1.58 5.35 -0.20
C LEU A 21 0.59 4.61 -1.12
N LEU A 22 -0.68 4.59 -0.72
CA LEU A 22 -1.70 3.95 -1.53
C LEU A 22 -1.77 4.54 -2.93
N GLY A 23 -1.78 5.87 -3.01
CA GLY A 23 -1.82 6.54 -4.30
C GLY A 23 -0.63 6.18 -5.16
N LYS A 24 0.54 6.10 -4.55
CA LYS A 24 1.75 5.73 -5.26
C LYS A 24 1.68 4.31 -5.78
N LEU A 25 1.21 3.39 -4.94
CA LEU A 25 1.09 2.00 -5.34
C LEU A 25 0.06 1.84 -6.45
N GLN A 26 -1.07 2.53 -6.35
CA GLN A 26 -2.08 2.50 -7.39
C GLN A 26 -1.51 2.95 -8.73
N LYS A 27 -0.80 4.05 -8.70
CA LYS A 27 -0.17 4.57 -9.91
C LYS A 27 0.83 3.59 -10.48
N ASP A 28 1.65 3.01 -9.63
CA ASP A 28 2.69 2.09 -10.09
C ASP A 28 2.09 0.82 -10.69
N ILE A 29 0.95 0.38 -10.17
CA ILE A 29 0.25 -0.76 -10.75
C ILE A 29 -0.33 -0.38 -12.11
N LEU A 30 -0.98 0.76 -12.18
CA LEU A 30 -1.65 1.17 -13.40
C LEU A 30 -0.68 1.49 -14.52
N THR A 31 0.51 1.98 -14.18
CA THR A 31 1.50 2.32 -15.19
C THR A 31 2.44 1.16 -15.53
N GLY A 32 2.29 0.03 -14.84
CA GLY A 32 3.11 -1.14 -15.13
C GLY A 32 4.44 -1.20 -14.41
N LYS A 33 4.72 -0.24 -13.54
CA LYS A 33 5.94 -0.30 -12.75
C LYS A 33 5.90 -1.49 -11.81
N LEU A 34 4.73 -1.77 -11.23
CA LEU A 34 4.46 -3.01 -10.54
C LEU A 34 3.67 -3.87 -11.50
N LYS A 35 4.24 -4.98 -11.90
CA LYS A 35 3.72 -5.75 -13.03
C LYS A 35 2.62 -6.71 -12.60
N PRO A 36 1.69 -7.03 -13.50
CA PRO A 36 0.69 -8.03 -13.19
C PRO A 36 1.33 -9.35 -12.78
N GLY A 37 0.82 -9.95 -11.72
CA GLY A 37 1.35 -11.20 -11.19
C GLY A 37 2.55 -11.03 -10.29
N GLN A 38 3.05 -9.81 -10.15
CA GLN A 38 4.18 -9.56 -9.29
C GLN A 38 3.80 -9.73 -7.82
N LYS A 39 4.63 -10.42 -7.07
CA LYS A 39 4.39 -10.61 -5.65
C LYS A 39 4.77 -9.35 -4.88
N LEU A 40 3.89 -8.92 -4.00
CA LEU A 40 4.14 -7.75 -3.17
C LEU A 40 4.30 -8.21 -1.72
N THR A 41 5.45 -7.91 -1.13
CA THR A 41 5.69 -8.23 0.28
C THR A 41 5.82 -6.95 1.05
N GLU A 42 5.41 -6.98 2.32
CA GLU A 42 5.57 -5.81 3.19
C GLU A 42 7.02 -5.37 3.23
N GLN A 43 7.92 -6.34 3.35
CA GLN A 43 9.33 -6.03 3.47
C GLN A 43 9.86 -5.31 2.24
N ASN A 44 9.54 -5.80 1.05
CA ASN A 44 10.00 -5.17 -0.18
C ASN A 44 9.41 -3.79 -0.37
N LEU A 45 8.13 -3.64 -0.04
CA LEU A 45 7.47 -2.34 -0.19
C LEU A 45 8.03 -1.33 0.80
N CYS A 46 8.33 -1.76 2.03
CA CYS A 46 8.97 -0.88 3.00
C CYS A 46 10.30 -0.36 2.46
N LYS A 47 11.08 -1.24 1.87
CA LYS A 47 12.37 -0.86 1.31
C LYS A 47 12.21 0.05 0.11
N THR A 48 11.36 -0.34 -0.81
CA THR A 48 11.21 0.37 -2.07
C THR A 48 10.66 1.77 -1.87
N TYR A 49 9.71 1.93 -0.96
CA TYR A 49 9.05 3.21 -0.78
C TYR A 49 9.53 3.95 0.47
N GLY A 50 10.44 3.36 1.24
CA GLY A 50 11.03 4.04 2.38
C GLY A 50 10.05 4.30 3.51
N VAL A 51 9.19 3.34 3.80
CA VAL A 51 8.15 3.50 4.81
C VAL A 51 8.14 2.30 5.74
N SER A 52 7.44 2.44 6.87
CA SER A 52 7.31 1.35 7.84
C SER A 52 6.23 0.37 7.40
N ARG A 53 6.07 -0.70 8.17
CA ARG A 53 5.14 -1.77 7.79
C ARG A 53 3.68 -1.39 7.92
N THR A 54 3.33 -0.59 8.92
CA THR A 54 1.93 -0.27 9.16
C THR A 54 1.27 0.39 7.95
N PRO A 55 1.83 1.46 7.38
CA PRO A 55 1.21 2.05 6.20
C PRO A 55 1.22 1.11 4.99
N VAL A 56 2.25 0.26 4.88
CA VAL A 56 2.30 -0.72 3.80
C VAL A 56 1.15 -1.71 3.94
N ARG A 57 0.95 -2.22 5.14
CA ARG A 57 -0.11 -3.20 5.40
C ARG A 57 -1.48 -2.61 5.11
N GLU A 58 -1.70 -1.37 5.52
CA GLU A 58 -2.97 -0.71 5.28
C GLU A 58 -3.19 -0.46 3.80
N ALA A 59 -2.14 -0.04 3.10
CA ALA A 59 -2.24 0.20 1.66
C ALA A 59 -2.54 -1.10 0.91
N LEU A 60 -1.88 -2.18 1.28
CA LEU A 60 -2.14 -3.47 0.64
C LEU A 60 -3.57 -3.93 0.85
N ARG A 61 -4.11 -3.70 2.06
CA ARG A 61 -5.49 -4.06 2.34
C ARG A 61 -6.44 -3.27 1.45
N GLN A 62 -6.18 -1.99 1.27
CA GLN A 62 -7.02 -1.16 0.43
C GLN A 62 -6.91 -1.56 -1.04
N LEU A 63 -5.71 -1.88 -1.50
CA LEU A 63 -5.52 -2.35 -2.87
C LEU A 63 -6.27 -3.65 -3.12
N GLU A 64 -6.31 -4.50 -2.12
CA GLU A 64 -7.07 -5.74 -2.21
C GLU A 64 -8.56 -5.45 -2.33
N THR A 65 -9.05 -4.53 -1.51
CA THR A 65 -10.45 -4.11 -1.56
C THR A 65 -10.77 -3.51 -2.92
N ASP A 66 -9.85 -2.76 -3.50
CA ASP A 66 -10.06 -2.11 -4.80
C ASP A 66 -9.89 -3.07 -5.97
N GLY A 67 -9.45 -4.30 -5.71
CA GLY A 67 -9.30 -5.28 -6.78
C GLY A 67 -7.99 -5.18 -7.54
N LEU A 68 -7.04 -4.41 -7.05
CA LEU A 68 -5.74 -4.26 -7.72
C LEU A 68 -4.71 -5.27 -7.22
N VAL A 69 -4.95 -5.85 -6.06
CA VAL A 69 -4.07 -6.84 -5.46
C VAL A 69 -4.93 -8.00 -4.99
N GLU A 70 -4.41 -9.19 -5.15
CA GLU A 70 -5.07 -10.42 -4.73
C GLU A 70 -4.22 -11.08 -3.65
N ASN A 71 -4.85 -11.44 -2.53
CA ASN A 71 -4.15 -12.10 -1.45
C ASN A 71 -4.46 -13.60 -1.54
N ILE A 72 -3.45 -14.39 -1.87
CA ILE A 72 -3.62 -15.82 -2.06
C ILE A 72 -3.13 -16.53 -0.81
N LEU A 73 -3.99 -17.36 -0.25
CA LEU A 73 -3.69 -18.07 0.99
C LEU A 73 -2.36 -18.84 0.87
N ASN A 74 -1.49 -18.64 1.83
CA ASN A 74 -0.20 -19.29 1.92
C ASN A 74 0.79 -18.89 0.83
N ARG A 75 0.43 -17.90 -0.01
CA ARG A 75 1.33 -17.46 -1.06
C ARG A 75 1.65 -15.99 -0.99
N GLY A 76 0.73 -15.17 -0.45
CA GLY A 76 0.95 -13.75 -0.28
C GLY A 76 0.11 -12.90 -1.21
N ALA A 77 0.51 -11.65 -1.34
CA ALA A 77 -0.24 -10.68 -2.14
C ALA A 77 0.41 -10.54 -3.51
N PHE A 78 -0.41 -10.48 -4.54
CA PHE A 78 0.05 -10.38 -5.91
C PHE A 78 -0.74 -9.32 -6.65
N VAL A 79 -0.08 -8.62 -7.56
CA VAL A 79 -0.75 -7.65 -8.42
C VAL A 79 -1.71 -8.41 -9.34
N VAL A 80 -2.97 -7.97 -9.38
CA VAL A 80 -3.97 -8.62 -10.23
C VAL A 80 -3.61 -8.40 -11.69
N GLY A 81 -3.70 -9.43 -12.49
CA GLY A 81 -3.44 -9.33 -13.92
C GLY A 81 -4.54 -8.54 -14.59
N MET A 82 -4.16 -7.48 -15.30
CA MET A 82 -5.13 -6.70 -16.05
C MET A 82 -5.13 -7.25 -17.44
N THR A 83 -6.02 -8.13 -17.70
CA THR A 83 -6.10 -8.61 -19.03
C THR A 83 -6.98 -7.72 -19.83
N GLU A 84 -6.72 -7.57 -20.64
CA GLU A 84 -7.43 -6.92 -21.36
C GLU A 84 -7.77 -7.14 -22.00
#